data_a84dc0f969818f7ee6e592b40cee41e6
#
_entry.id   a84dc0f969818f7ee6e592b40cee41e6
#
_cell.length_a   1.000
_cell.length_b   1.000
_cell.length_c   1.000
_cell.angle_alpha   90.00
_cell.angle_beta   90.00
_cell.angle_gamma   90.00
#
_symmetry.space_group_name_H-M   'P 1'
#
loop_
_entity.id
_entity.type
_entity.pdbx_description
1 polymer ?
#
loop_
_entity_poly.entity_id
_entity_poly.type
_entity_poly.pdbx_seq_one_letter_code
_entity_poly.pdbx_strand_id
1 'polypeptide(L)'
;MSEQPKKAWRDVSPETAVIINRKKNWYCRYADTCQFEKFDQVALPDCTYEYQSDGELLTQSGFTYRWGSTKEFADFFQKAFQTLQTIHMVGPGDFEQISDDEVRATFTVIYHSALAKGVGESYGVTGTGGGHYYEVWKRKDNDWFMADLRMNRIYEG
;
A
#
# COMPACT_ATOMS: atom_id res chain seq x y z
N MET A 1 -11.73 26.42 -35.00
CA MET A 1 -11.40 26.13 -33.56
C MET A 1 -10.75 24.77 -33.49
N SER A 2 -9.54 24.75 -32.99
CA SER A 2 -8.84 23.48 -32.75
C SER A 2 -9.48 22.76 -31.55
N GLU A 3 -9.91 21.53 -31.76
CA GLU A 3 -10.34 20.68 -30.65
C GLU A 3 -9.15 20.48 -29.72
N GLN A 4 -9.34 20.67 -28.39
CA GLN A 4 -8.32 20.31 -27.43
C GLN A 4 -8.16 18.80 -27.43
N PRO A 5 -6.92 18.28 -27.36
CA PRO A 5 -6.72 16.83 -27.27
C PRO A 5 -7.43 16.27 -26.04
N LYS A 6 -8.17 15.17 -26.23
CA LYS A 6 -8.82 14.46 -25.12
C LYS A 6 -7.76 13.92 -24.18
N LYS A 7 -7.99 14.05 -22.87
CA LYS A 7 -7.14 13.43 -21.87
C LYS A 7 -7.08 11.91 -22.07
N ALA A 8 -5.92 11.31 -21.87
CA ALA A 8 -5.73 9.87 -21.94
C ALA A 8 -6.32 9.14 -20.72
N TRP A 9 -6.75 9.86 -19.71
CA TRP A 9 -7.30 9.32 -18.46
C TRP A 9 -8.56 10.07 -18.04
N ARG A 10 -9.36 9.42 -17.21
CA ARG A 10 -10.55 10.01 -16.59
C ARG A 10 -10.23 10.37 -15.14
N ASP A 11 -10.47 11.63 -14.77
CA ASP A 11 -10.24 12.12 -13.42
C ASP A 11 -11.25 11.54 -12.43
N VAL A 12 -10.83 11.33 -11.19
CA VAL A 12 -11.72 10.99 -10.07
C VAL A 12 -12.33 12.27 -9.50
N SER A 13 -13.47 12.14 -8.81
CA SER A 13 -14.02 13.26 -8.05
C SER A 13 -13.11 13.63 -6.89
N PRO A 14 -13.11 14.91 -6.44
CA PRO A 14 -12.37 15.31 -5.24
C PRO A 14 -12.74 14.48 -4.01
N GLU A 15 -14.01 14.13 -3.86
CA GLU A 15 -14.48 13.30 -2.75
C GLU A 15 -13.86 11.91 -2.77
N THR A 16 -13.84 11.25 -3.92
CA THR A 16 -13.21 9.93 -4.10
C THR A 16 -11.72 10.01 -3.77
N ALA A 17 -11.03 11.03 -4.27
CA ALA A 17 -9.60 11.23 -3.99
C ALA A 17 -9.34 11.39 -2.48
N VAL A 18 -10.15 12.16 -1.78
CA VAL A 18 -10.03 12.35 -0.32
C VAL A 18 -10.20 11.03 0.42
N ILE A 19 -11.20 10.23 0.04
CA ILE A 19 -11.45 8.93 0.70
C ILE A 19 -10.27 7.99 0.50
N ILE A 20 -9.80 7.82 -0.73
CA ILE A 20 -8.71 6.89 -1.03
C ILE A 20 -7.39 7.35 -0.39
N ASN A 21 -7.05 8.63 -0.47
CA ASN A 21 -5.88 9.19 0.21
C ASN A 21 -5.95 8.95 1.72
N ARG A 22 -7.10 9.17 2.35
CA ARG A 22 -7.28 8.94 3.79
C ARG A 22 -7.03 7.47 4.13
N LYS A 23 -7.63 6.56 3.39
CA LYS A 23 -7.49 5.12 3.65
C LYS A 23 -6.08 4.62 3.41
N LYS A 24 -5.37 5.16 2.42
CA LYS A 24 -3.95 4.83 2.23
C LYS A 24 -3.09 5.33 3.39
N ASN A 25 -3.41 6.48 3.95
CA ASN A 25 -2.75 6.94 5.18
C ASN A 25 -3.09 6.05 6.39
N TRP A 26 -4.32 5.55 6.49
CA TRP A 26 -4.66 4.55 7.51
C TRP A 26 -3.85 3.26 7.33
N TYR A 27 -3.73 2.78 6.09
CA TYR A 27 -2.89 1.63 5.76
C TYR A 27 -1.48 1.79 6.34
N CYS A 28 -0.83 2.92 6.05
CA CYS A 28 0.51 3.20 6.55
C CYS A 28 0.55 3.26 8.09
N ARG A 29 -0.38 3.99 8.69
CA ARG A 29 -0.43 4.14 10.15
C ARG A 29 -0.72 2.83 10.86
N TYR A 30 -1.62 2.03 10.37
CA TYR A 30 -1.91 0.73 10.97
C TYR A 30 -0.72 -0.23 10.86
N ALA A 31 -0.02 -0.22 9.75
CA ALA A 31 1.23 -0.98 9.60
C ALA A 31 2.30 -0.49 10.59
N ASP A 32 2.50 0.82 10.69
CA ASP A 32 3.51 1.43 11.56
C ASP A 32 3.23 1.21 13.06
N THR A 33 1.98 1.02 13.42
CA THR A 33 1.55 0.78 14.81
C THR A 33 1.14 -0.67 15.07
N CYS A 34 1.43 -1.58 14.12
CA CYS A 34 1.08 -3.00 14.21
C CYS A 34 -0.40 -3.26 14.50
N GLN A 35 -1.29 -2.46 13.88
CA GLN A 35 -2.73 -2.60 14.01
C GLN A 35 -3.33 -3.25 12.76
N PHE A 36 -2.76 -4.39 12.35
CA PHE A 36 -3.18 -5.07 11.12
C PHE A 36 -4.62 -5.60 11.18
N GLU A 37 -5.17 -5.80 12.37
CA GLU A 37 -6.58 -6.16 12.56
C GLU A 37 -7.56 -5.11 12.02
N LYS A 38 -7.09 -3.88 11.80
CA LYS A 38 -7.91 -2.78 11.26
C LYS A 38 -7.87 -2.68 9.74
N PHE A 39 -7.17 -3.56 9.06
CA PHE A 39 -7.05 -3.51 7.59
C PHE A 39 -8.39 -3.77 6.88
N ASP A 40 -9.39 -4.33 7.56
CA ASP A 40 -10.76 -4.43 7.05
C ASP A 40 -11.42 -3.07 6.79
N GLN A 41 -10.89 -2.00 7.40
CA GLN A 41 -11.35 -0.63 7.13
C GLN A 41 -10.77 -0.05 5.84
N VAL A 42 -9.74 -0.67 5.29
CA VAL A 42 -8.99 -0.19 4.12
C VAL A 42 -9.22 -1.06 2.90
N ALA A 43 -9.28 -2.38 3.10
CA ALA A 43 -9.26 -3.36 2.03
C ALA A 43 -10.43 -4.34 2.15
N LEU A 44 -10.86 -4.83 0.99
CA LEU A 44 -11.83 -5.92 0.94
C LEU A 44 -11.21 -7.21 1.51
N PRO A 45 -12.03 -8.12 2.08
CA PRO A 45 -11.51 -9.39 2.60
C PRO A 45 -10.74 -10.22 1.56
N ASP A 46 -11.17 -10.19 0.32
CA ASP A 46 -10.56 -10.91 -0.80
C ASP A 46 -9.55 -10.08 -1.60
N CYS A 47 -9.10 -8.94 -1.06
CA CYS A 47 -8.03 -8.16 -1.65
C CYS A 47 -6.79 -9.01 -1.83
N THR A 48 -6.14 -8.89 -2.97
CA THR A 48 -4.90 -9.59 -3.29
C THR A 48 -3.70 -8.66 -3.16
N TYR A 49 -2.57 -9.23 -2.76
CA TYR A 49 -1.36 -8.47 -2.46
C TYR A 49 -0.16 -9.14 -3.08
N GLU A 50 0.72 -8.36 -3.69
CA GLU A 50 1.96 -8.84 -4.25
C GLU A 50 3.06 -7.80 -4.06
N TYR A 51 4.23 -8.25 -3.61
CA TYR A 51 5.43 -7.41 -3.52
C TYR A 51 6.44 -7.85 -4.58
N GLN A 52 6.98 -6.85 -5.26
CA GLN A 52 7.97 -7.02 -6.32
C GLN A 52 9.23 -6.22 -5.99
N SER A 53 10.34 -6.64 -6.57
CA SER A 53 11.59 -5.89 -6.57
C SER A 53 12.08 -5.83 -8.02
N ASP A 54 12.28 -4.63 -8.54
CA ASP A 54 12.63 -4.40 -9.95
C ASP A 54 11.68 -5.09 -10.94
N GLY A 55 10.38 -5.09 -10.61
CA GLY A 55 9.34 -5.68 -11.45
C GLY A 55 9.18 -7.20 -11.34
N GLU A 56 10.01 -7.87 -10.55
CA GLU A 56 9.94 -9.31 -10.33
C GLU A 56 9.34 -9.65 -8.97
N LEU A 57 8.55 -10.71 -8.90
CA LEU A 57 7.96 -11.19 -7.66
C LEU A 57 9.06 -11.45 -6.62
N LEU A 58 8.92 -10.81 -5.45
CA LEU A 58 9.87 -10.94 -4.37
C LEU A 58 9.77 -12.30 -3.71
N THR A 59 10.91 -13.02 -3.64
CA THR A 59 11.07 -14.22 -2.83
C THR A 59 12.24 -13.99 -1.89
N GLN A 60 12.00 -14.13 -0.60
CA GLN A 60 13.00 -13.86 0.41
C GLN A 60 12.86 -14.87 1.55
N SER A 61 13.98 -15.46 1.98
CA SER A 61 14.00 -16.46 3.06
C SER A 61 13.06 -17.65 2.80
N GLY A 62 12.93 -18.06 1.54
CA GLY A 62 12.05 -19.16 1.14
C GLY A 62 10.57 -18.80 1.10
N PHE A 63 10.21 -17.55 1.33
CA PHE A 63 8.83 -17.07 1.29
C PHE A 63 8.58 -16.21 0.05
N THR A 64 7.46 -16.48 -0.63
CA THR A 64 7.00 -15.68 -1.76
C THR A 64 6.04 -14.61 -1.27
N TYR A 65 6.33 -13.34 -1.58
CA TYR A 65 5.57 -12.18 -1.09
C TYR A 65 4.32 -11.97 -1.94
N ARG A 66 3.38 -12.88 -1.77
CA ARG A 66 2.06 -12.88 -2.41
C ARG A 66 1.03 -13.41 -1.43
N TRP A 67 -0.10 -12.71 -1.31
CA TRP A 67 -1.18 -13.07 -0.39
C TRP A 67 -2.52 -12.97 -1.11
N GLY A 68 -3.36 -13.99 -0.93
CA GLY A 68 -4.65 -14.13 -1.60
C GLY A 68 -5.81 -13.48 -0.85
N SER A 69 -5.57 -12.93 0.34
CA SER A 69 -6.61 -12.30 1.15
C SER A 69 -6.01 -11.25 2.09
N THR A 70 -6.84 -10.35 2.57
CA THR A 70 -6.43 -9.36 3.58
C THR A 70 -6.01 -10.02 4.88
N LYS A 71 -6.68 -11.10 5.27
CA LYS A 71 -6.31 -11.84 6.48
C LYS A 71 -4.91 -12.45 6.38
N GLU A 72 -4.60 -13.09 5.27
CA GLU A 72 -3.27 -13.69 5.05
C GLU A 72 -2.16 -12.61 5.09
N PHE A 73 -2.40 -11.48 4.42
CA PHE A 73 -1.49 -10.34 4.42
C PHE A 73 -1.29 -9.77 5.84
N ALA A 74 -2.39 -9.52 6.54
CA ALA A 74 -2.36 -8.96 7.89
C ALA A 74 -1.67 -9.90 8.88
N ASP A 75 -1.96 -11.20 8.83
CA ASP A 75 -1.35 -12.18 9.72
C ASP A 75 0.18 -12.27 9.51
N PHE A 76 0.62 -12.21 8.25
CA PHE A 76 2.06 -12.22 7.93
C PHE A 76 2.77 -11.00 8.51
N PHE A 77 2.27 -9.80 8.22
CA PHE A 77 2.93 -8.56 8.66
C PHE A 77 2.76 -8.29 10.14
N GLN A 78 1.70 -8.77 10.77
CA GLN A 78 1.57 -8.70 12.22
C GLN A 78 2.74 -9.39 12.93
N LYS A 79 3.18 -10.53 12.40
CA LYS A 79 4.36 -11.24 12.91
C LYS A 79 5.67 -10.56 12.50
N ALA A 80 5.79 -10.20 11.22
CA ALA A 80 7.03 -9.63 10.67
C ALA A 80 7.40 -8.30 11.34
N PHE A 81 6.41 -7.50 11.73
CA PHE A 81 6.63 -6.16 12.29
C PHE A 81 6.72 -6.12 13.81
N GLN A 82 6.55 -7.25 14.51
CA GLN A 82 6.66 -7.29 15.98
C GLN A 82 8.02 -6.86 16.50
N THR A 83 9.08 -7.10 15.72
CA THR A 83 10.46 -6.76 16.10
C THR A 83 10.95 -5.48 15.45
N LEU A 84 10.07 -4.74 14.79
CA LEU A 84 10.42 -3.54 14.03
C LEU A 84 9.65 -2.31 14.50
N GLN A 85 10.31 -1.17 14.36
CA GLN A 85 9.68 0.14 14.33
C GLN A 85 9.74 0.61 12.88
N THR A 86 8.61 1.03 12.32
CA THR A 86 8.56 1.46 10.92
C THR A 86 7.84 2.79 10.77
N ILE A 87 8.20 3.53 9.74
CA ILE A 87 7.42 4.65 9.23
C ILE A 87 7.31 4.50 7.72
N HIS A 88 6.10 4.53 7.23
CA HIS A 88 5.79 4.59 5.81
C HIS A 88 5.24 5.97 5.48
N MET A 89 5.79 6.59 4.45
CA MET A 89 5.31 7.88 3.97
C MET A 89 4.93 7.76 2.50
N VAL A 90 3.68 8.07 2.18
CA VAL A 90 3.19 8.11 0.81
C VAL A 90 2.90 9.54 0.41
N GLY A 91 3.18 9.85 -0.85
CA GLY A 91 2.73 11.09 -1.46
C GLY A 91 1.24 11.07 -1.75
N PRO A 92 0.71 12.16 -2.33
CA PRO A 92 -0.66 12.16 -2.82
C PRO A 92 -0.84 11.11 -3.93
N GLY A 93 -2.02 10.53 -3.99
CA GLY A 93 -2.33 9.53 -5.00
C GLY A 93 -2.46 10.10 -6.40
N ASP A 94 -2.04 9.31 -7.37
CA ASP A 94 -2.31 9.50 -8.78
C ASP A 94 -3.47 8.57 -9.14
N PHE A 95 -4.62 9.14 -9.53
CA PHE A 95 -5.86 8.39 -9.67
C PHE A 95 -6.39 8.38 -11.08
N GLU A 96 -6.91 7.24 -11.49
CA GLU A 96 -7.63 7.07 -12.75
C GLU A 96 -8.97 6.39 -12.49
N GLN A 97 -10.05 7.05 -12.89
CA GLN A 97 -11.39 6.45 -12.83
C GLN A 97 -11.55 5.47 -13.99
N ILE A 98 -11.69 4.20 -13.70
CA ILE A 98 -11.85 3.15 -14.68
C ILE A 98 -13.32 2.93 -15.03
N SER A 99 -14.16 2.88 -14.01
CA SER A 99 -15.62 2.80 -14.11
C SER A 99 -16.22 3.52 -12.90
N ASP A 100 -17.53 3.57 -12.79
CA ASP A 100 -18.20 4.19 -11.65
C ASP A 100 -17.82 3.52 -10.32
N ASP A 101 -17.42 2.23 -10.35
CA ASP A 101 -17.13 1.42 -9.19
C ASP A 101 -15.67 1.01 -9.07
N GLU A 102 -14.80 1.50 -9.96
CA GLU A 102 -13.38 1.14 -9.94
C GLU A 102 -12.46 2.33 -10.20
N VAL A 103 -11.46 2.44 -9.36
CA VAL A 103 -10.37 3.42 -9.47
C VAL A 103 -9.03 2.68 -9.42
N ARG A 104 -8.11 3.06 -10.29
CA ARG A 104 -6.69 2.71 -10.15
C ARG A 104 -5.95 3.85 -9.48
N ALA A 105 -5.13 3.50 -8.50
CA ALA A 105 -4.35 4.47 -7.75
C ALA A 105 -2.87 4.06 -7.74
N THR A 106 -2.00 5.05 -7.90
CA THR A 106 -0.56 4.87 -7.77
C THR A 106 -0.05 5.81 -6.68
N PHE A 107 0.73 5.26 -5.75
CA PHE A 107 1.36 6.03 -4.68
C PHE A 107 2.87 5.78 -4.69
N THR A 108 3.65 6.85 -4.57
CA THR A 108 5.06 6.72 -4.27
C THR A 108 5.22 6.55 -2.76
N VAL A 109 6.05 5.62 -2.33
CA VAL A 109 6.30 5.35 -0.92
C VAL A 109 7.78 5.40 -0.61
N ILE A 110 8.10 6.00 0.54
CA ILE A 110 9.41 5.88 1.19
C ILE A 110 9.15 5.31 2.58
N TYR A 111 9.96 4.36 3.01
CA TYR A 111 9.84 3.80 4.35
C TYR A 111 11.19 3.69 5.03
N HIS A 112 11.15 3.80 6.35
CA HIS A 112 12.28 3.58 7.24
C HIS A 112 11.89 2.53 8.27
N SER A 113 12.87 1.70 8.65
CA SER A 113 12.69 0.70 9.69
C SER A 113 13.87 0.69 10.65
N ALA A 114 13.59 0.35 11.89
CA ALA A 114 14.58 0.12 12.93
C ALA A 114 14.12 -1.07 13.77
N LEU A 115 15.04 -1.65 14.55
CA LEU A 115 14.65 -2.68 15.51
C LEU A 115 13.79 -2.07 16.62
N ALA A 116 12.77 -2.79 17.05
CA ALA A 116 11.92 -2.39 18.17
C ALA A 116 12.77 -2.29 19.46
N LYS A 117 12.33 -1.46 20.39
CA LYS A 117 12.98 -1.32 21.69
C LYS A 117 13.06 -2.67 22.40
N GLY A 118 14.23 -3.01 22.93
CA GLY A 118 14.48 -4.27 23.61
C GLY A 118 14.82 -5.43 22.68
N VAL A 119 14.87 -5.21 21.38
CA VAL A 119 15.31 -6.19 20.39
C VAL A 119 16.69 -5.78 19.89
N GLY A 120 17.73 -6.45 20.40
CA GLY A 120 19.12 -6.15 20.05
C GLY A 120 19.70 -4.92 20.76
N GLU A 121 21.03 -4.77 20.66
CA GLU A 121 21.79 -3.72 21.37
C GLU A 121 22.13 -2.50 20.50
N SER A 122 21.69 -2.44 19.26
CA SER A 122 22.18 -1.40 18.36
C SER A 122 21.24 -0.22 18.25
N TYR A 123 21.70 0.91 18.71
CA TYR A 123 21.15 2.21 18.33
C TYR A 123 21.45 2.46 16.85
N GLY A 124 20.42 2.78 16.09
CA GLY A 124 20.59 3.34 14.76
C GLY A 124 20.84 2.34 13.63
N VAL A 125 20.59 1.06 13.82
CA VAL A 125 20.47 0.17 12.68
C VAL A 125 19.12 0.44 12.04
N THR A 126 19.15 1.16 10.93
CA THR A 126 17.97 1.54 10.19
C THR A 126 18.04 0.97 8.80
N GLY A 127 16.94 0.39 8.35
CA GLY A 127 16.70 0.10 6.95
C GLY A 127 15.94 1.26 6.30
N THR A 128 16.17 1.48 5.03
CA THR A 128 15.40 2.41 4.24
C THR A 128 15.05 1.76 2.91
N GLY A 129 13.90 2.13 2.36
CA GLY A 129 13.50 1.64 1.07
C GLY A 129 12.46 2.54 0.45
N GLY A 130 12.13 2.26 -0.79
CA GLY A 130 11.11 3.01 -1.50
C GLY A 130 10.72 2.36 -2.81
N GLY A 131 9.58 2.74 -3.29
CA GLY A 131 9.02 2.24 -4.52
C GLY A 131 7.64 2.82 -4.79
N HIS A 132 6.83 2.03 -5.46
CA HIS A 132 5.48 2.45 -5.83
C HIS A 132 4.48 1.37 -5.48
N TYR A 133 3.32 1.82 -5.00
CA TYR A 133 2.11 1.01 -4.88
C TYR A 133 1.24 1.21 -6.10
N TYR A 134 0.86 0.13 -6.75
CA TYR A 134 -0.13 0.10 -7.82
C TYR A 134 -1.35 -0.61 -7.30
N GLU A 135 -2.48 0.08 -7.23
CA GLU A 135 -3.64 -0.38 -6.49
C GLU A 135 -4.91 -0.30 -7.32
N VAL A 136 -5.80 -1.24 -7.07
CA VAL A 136 -7.18 -1.20 -7.57
C VAL A 136 -8.10 -0.99 -6.38
N TRP A 137 -8.96 0.02 -6.48
CA TRP A 137 -9.95 0.36 -5.47
C TRP A 137 -11.34 0.13 -6.03
N LYS A 138 -12.20 -0.46 -5.22
CA LYS A 138 -13.60 -0.76 -5.58
C LYS A 138 -14.53 0.01 -4.68
N ARG A 139 -15.59 0.57 -5.29
CA ARG A 139 -16.66 1.21 -4.53
C ARG A 139 -17.59 0.15 -3.94
N LYS A 140 -17.90 0.32 -2.66
CA LYS A 140 -18.88 -0.48 -1.93
C LYS A 140 -19.75 0.49 -1.16
N ASP A 141 -21.03 0.55 -1.50
CA ASP A 141 -21.93 1.59 -1.01
C ASP A 141 -21.39 2.99 -1.37
N ASN A 142 -21.23 3.88 -0.41
CA ASN A 142 -20.66 5.21 -0.63
C ASN A 142 -19.21 5.31 -0.17
N ASP A 143 -18.49 4.18 -0.14
CA ASP A 143 -17.13 4.09 0.34
C ASP A 143 -16.26 3.34 -0.66
N TRP A 144 -14.94 3.39 -0.45
CA TRP A 144 -13.95 2.78 -1.32
C TRP A 144 -13.05 1.85 -0.54
N PHE A 145 -12.76 0.68 -1.11
CA PHE A 145 -11.89 -0.33 -0.50
C PHE A 145 -10.88 -0.85 -1.50
N MET A 146 -9.69 -1.09 -1.04
CA MET A 146 -8.63 -1.67 -1.86
C MET A 146 -8.98 -3.12 -2.21
N ALA A 147 -8.88 -3.47 -3.49
CA ALA A 147 -9.19 -4.80 -4.04
C ALA A 147 -7.94 -5.53 -4.54
N ASP A 148 -6.88 -4.81 -4.86
CA ASP A 148 -5.60 -5.36 -5.27
C ASP A 148 -4.50 -4.36 -4.95
N LEU A 149 -3.36 -4.87 -4.49
CA LEU A 149 -2.16 -4.08 -4.23
C LEU A 149 -0.96 -4.79 -4.82
N ARG A 150 -0.22 -4.07 -5.64
CA ARG A 150 1.11 -4.48 -6.08
C ARG A 150 2.11 -3.41 -5.66
N MET A 151 3.06 -3.78 -4.81
CA MET A 151 4.16 -2.90 -4.42
C MET A 151 5.40 -3.30 -5.21
N ASN A 152 5.95 -2.37 -5.98
CA ASN A 152 7.21 -2.58 -6.66
C ASN A 152 8.30 -1.76 -5.98
N ARG A 153 9.24 -2.45 -5.36
CA ARG A 153 10.36 -1.84 -4.66
C ARG A 153 11.43 -1.43 -5.65
N ILE A 154 11.84 -0.17 -5.59
CA ILE A 154 12.90 0.39 -6.43
C ILE A 154 14.26 0.24 -5.74
N TYR A 155 14.31 0.44 -4.43
CA TYR A 155 15.53 0.27 -3.66
C TYR A 155 15.25 -0.17 -2.23
N GLU A 156 16.23 -0.80 -1.63
CA GLU A 156 16.28 -1.10 -0.20
C GLU A 156 17.74 -1.13 0.25
N GLY A 157 18.03 -0.45 1.32
CA GLY A 157 19.39 -0.37 1.84
C GLY A 157 19.47 -0.29 3.36
#